data_62b1c31608ffd0969f504e15ca99d0d0
#
_entry.id   62b1c31608ffd0969f504e15ca99d0d0
#
_cell.length_a   1.000
_cell.length_b   1.000
_cell.length_c   1.000
_cell.angle_alpha   90.00
_cell.angle_beta   90.00
_cell.angle_gamma   90.00
#
_symmetry.space_group_name_H-M   'P 1'
#
loop_
_entity.id
_entity.type
_entity.pdbx_description
1 polymer ?
#
loop_
_entity_poly.entity_id
_entity_poly.type
_entity_poly.pdbx_seq_one_letter_code
_entity_poly.pdbx_strand_id
1 'polypeptide(L)'
;MLSLQFLVVIGCLLLGTRYGGMGLGLISGIGLFILTFGFGVAPGTPPIDVMLTILAVIACASVLQTAGGLNVMMKVAERVLRRHPAYITIMAPITTWTLTVLCGTGHVVYTMFPIIYDIAIKKGIRPERPMAVASVASQMGIGASPVSVSVVSMVSILAAGHGIGKAISILDLLMISIPATFIGVVVAALWSMNRGTDLDKDKEFQAKIQDPEQKEYIYGSVETLQDKELPKEAYWSTWIFFVGIAAVVLLGSFPSLLPKFAVAGKLKPMSMTLAIQMVMLIAGAVIMMACKVNSREVSKGPVFQAGMVAIISVFGVAWMSDSFFHKHFDLLKETLAGVVASKPWLYAVVLFLVSKLVNSQAAAVAAIAPMGVALGVDPKMMVAFFSASYGYFILPTYPSDLACIGFDRSGTTRIGKFIINHSFIMPGLIGVVAGCMTGYLLVKILM
;
A
#
# COMPACT_ATOMS: atom_id res chain seq x y z
N MET A 1 1.42 -2.57 35.27
CA MET A 1 0.36 -3.20 34.44
C MET A 1 0.42 -2.73 32.98
N LEU A 2 0.42 -1.42 32.70
CA LEU A 2 0.54 -0.87 31.34
C LEU A 2 1.69 -1.50 30.52
N SER A 3 2.91 -1.49 31.10
CA SER A 3 4.11 -2.00 30.41
C SER A 3 3.99 -3.49 30.04
N LEU A 4 3.36 -4.29 30.90
CA LEU A 4 3.18 -5.73 30.63
C LEU A 4 2.15 -5.99 29.53
N GLN A 5 1.04 -5.25 29.54
CA GLN A 5 0.03 -5.30 28.48
C GLN A 5 0.58 -4.79 27.16
N PHE A 6 1.40 -3.73 27.18
CA PHE A 6 2.10 -3.24 26.00
C PHE A 6 3.09 -4.27 25.44
N LEU A 7 3.82 -4.97 26.33
CA LEU A 7 4.70 -6.07 25.90
C LEU A 7 3.93 -7.23 25.25
N VAL A 8 2.71 -7.54 25.72
CA VAL A 8 1.83 -8.52 25.06
C VAL A 8 1.49 -8.06 23.65
N VAL A 9 1.08 -6.79 23.47
CA VAL A 9 0.73 -6.25 22.15
C VAL A 9 1.94 -6.33 21.21
N ILE A 10 3.09 -5.79 21.62
CA ILE A 10 4.31 -5.80 20.79
C ILE A 10 4.79 -7.24 20.56
N GLY A 11 4.76 -8.10 21.56
CA GLY A 11 5.15 -9.51 21.43
C GLY A 11 4.29 -10.25 20.41
N CYS A 12 2.97 -10.04 20.43
CA CYS A 12 2.07 -10.63 19.44
C CYS A 12 2.30 -10.06 18.01
N LEU A 13 2.56 -8.77 17.88
CA LEU A 13 2.92 -8.17 16.58
C LEU A 13 4.22 -8.77 16.05
N LEU A 14 5.28 -8.84 16.86
CA LEU A 14 6.56 -9.41 16.45
C LEU A 14 6.45 -10.90 16.10
N LEU A 15 5.75 -11.66 16.93
CA LEU A 15 5.52 -13.08 16.68
C LEU A 15 4.67 -13.28 15.42
N GLY A 16 3.63 -12.46 15.25
CA GLY A 16 2.76 -12.50 14.07
C GLY A 16 3.50 -12.23 12.76
N THR A 17 4.46 -11.30 12.77
CA THR A 17 5.29 -11.02 11.59
C THR A 17 6.23 -12.18 11.23
N ARG A 18 6.68 -12.94 12.22
CA ARG A 18 7.53 -14.12 11.98
C ARG A 18 6.80 -15.22 11.19
N TYR A 19 5.49 -15.41 11.46
CA TYR A 19 4.66 -16.37 10.73
C TYR A 19 4.17 -15.81 9.39
N GLY A 20 4.10 -14.47 9.25
CA GLY A 20 3.66 -13.79 8.03
C GLY A 20 2.19 -14.04 7.68
N GLY A 21 1.75 -13.48 6.56
CA GLY A 21 0.41 -13.68 6.02
C GLY A 21 -0.70 -13.46 7.06
N MET A 22 -1.62 -14.40 7.19
CA MET A 22 -2.72 -14.38 8.18
C MET A 22 -2.23 -14.49 9.62
N GLY A 23 -1.01 -14.97 9.86
CA GLY A 23 -0.44 -15.17 11.19
C GLY A 23 -0.45 -13.89 12.02
N LEU A 24 -0.25 -12.74 11.41
CA LEU A 24 -0.29 -11.45 12.10
C LEU A 24 -1.66 -11.21 12.78
N GLY A 25 -2.75 -11.42 12.05
CA GLY A 25 -4.10 -11.26 12.59
C GLY A 25 -4.47 -12.30 13.64
N LEU A 26 -4.16 -13.57 13.36
CA LEU A 26 -4.49 -14.68 14.27
C LEU A 26 -3.73 -14.59 15.59
N ILE A 27 -2.44 -14.26 15.55
CA ILE A 27 -1.61 -14.10 16.77
C ILE A 27 -2.03 -12.84 17.53
N SER A 28 -2.45 -11.77 16.85
CA SER A 28 -3.06 -10.63 17.51
C SER A 28 -4.36 -11.00 18.24
N GLY A 29 -5.12 -11.98 17.73
CA GLY A 29 -6.26 -12.57 18.45
C GLY A 29 -5.85 -13.24 19.77
N ILE A 30 -4.69 -13.91 19.82
CA ILE A 30 -4.14 -14.43 21.09
C ILE A 30 -3.82 -13.28 22.04
N GLY A 31 -3.20 -12.19 21.54
CA GLY A 31 -2.92 -10.99 22.33
C GLY A 31 -4.19 -10.38 22.92
N LEU A 32 -5.24 -10.26 22.12
CA LEU A 32 -6.55 -9.80 22.57
C LEU A 32 -7.11 -10.71 23.67
N PHE A 33 -7.04 -12.03 23.50
CA PHE A 33 -7.48 -12.99 24.50
C PHE A 33 -6.71 -12.82 25.83
N ILE A 34 -5.39 -12.69 25.76
CA ILE A 34 -4.56 -12.46 26.95
C ILE A 34 -4.92 -11.12 27.62
N LEU A 35 -5.12 -10.06 26.87
CA LEU A 35 -5.54 -8.76 27.40
C LEU A 35 -6.88 -8.86 28.12
N THR A 36 -7.85 -9.55 27.51
CA THR A 36 -9.21 -9.63 28.04
C THR A 36 -9.31 -10.61 29.21
N PHE A 37 -8.90 -11.84 29.03
CA PHE A 37 -9.08 -12.89 30.05
C PHE A 37 -7.96 -12.90 31.11
N GLY A 38 -6.73 -12.51 30.75
CA GLY A 38 -5.59 -12.46 31.67
C GLY A 38 -5.49 -11.15 32.44
N PHE A 39 -5.79 -10.02 31.79
CA PHE A 39 -5.63 -8.69 32.41
C PHE A 39 -6.96 -7.97 32.67
N GLY A 40 -8.10 -8.55 32.33
CA GLY A 40 -9.42 -7.94 32.56
C GLY A 40 -9.64 -6.67 31.73
N VAL A 41 -8.98 -6.53 30.58
CA VAL A 41 -9.20 -5.43 29.63
C VAL A 41 -10.50 -5.67 28.89
N ALA A 42 -11.44 -4.73 28.94
CA ALA A 42 -12.66 -4.82 28.15
C ALA A 42 -12.31 -4.86 26.67
N PRO A 43 -12.84 -5.82 25.89
CA PRO A 43 -12.59 -5.86 24.44
C PRO A 43 -13.19 -4.63 23.79
N GLY A 44 -12.39 -3.97 22.94
CA GLY A 44 -12.83 -2.88 22.10
C GLY A 44 -13.71 -3.35 20.93
N THR A 45 -13.93 -2.51 19.97
CA THR A 45 -14.77 -2.82 18.80
C THR A 45 -13.93 -3.23 17.60
N PRO A 46 -14.23 -4.38 16.94
CA PRO A 46 -13.55 -4.73 15.70
C PRO A 46 -13.94 -3.74 14.59
N PRO A 47 -13.05 -3.43 13.64
CA PRO A 47 -13.29 -2.44 12.58
C PRO A 47 -14.17 -3.02 11.44
N ILE A 48 -15.42 -3.33 11.72
CA ILE A 48 -16.33 -4.06 10.81
C ILE A 48 -16.52 -3.29 9.50
N ASP A 49 -16.82 -1.99 9.56
CA ASP A 49 -17.03 -1.17 8.36
C ASP A 49 -15.81 -1.12 7.45
N VAL A 50 -14.61 -1.06 8.03
CA VAL A 50 -13.34 -1.12 7.30
C VAL A 50 -13.20 -2.47 6.61
N MET A 51 -13.44 -3.57 7.34
CA MET A 51 -13.33 -4.93 6.81
C MET A 51 -14.31 -5.18 5.66
N LEU A 52 -15.56 -4.74 5.79
CA LEU A 52 -16.57 -4.88 4.72
C LEU A 52 -16.22 -4.06 3.49
N THR A 53 -15.65 -2.86 3.66
CA THR A 53 -15.20 -2.04 2.54
C THR A 53 -14.02 -2.68 1.82
N ILE A 54 -13.04 -3.18 2.57
CA ILE A 54 -11.93 -3.93 2.01
C ILE A 54 -12.44 -5.15 1.23
N LEU A 55 -13.38 -5.90 1.79
CA LEU A 55 -13.96 -7.09 1.16
C LEU A 55 -14.62 -6.75 -0.18
N ALA A 56 -15.43 -5.69 -0.25
CA ALA A 56 -16.09 -5.25 -1.47
C ALA A 56 -15.09 -4.84 -2.56
N VAL A 57 -14.05 -4.07 -2.19
CA VAL A 57 -12.99 -3.65 -3.12
C VAL A 57 -12.19 -4.85 -3.64
N ILE A 58 -11.80 -5.77 -2.75
CA ILE A 58 -11.05 -6.97 -3.12
C ILE A 58 -11.88 -7.88 -4.02
N ALA A 59 -13.16 -8.06 -3.74
CA ALA A 59 -14.05 -8.84 -4.59
C ALA A 59 -14.06 -8.28 -6.02
N CYS A 60 -14.25 -6.97 -6.19
CA CYS A 60 -14.23 -6.30 -7.49
C CYS A 60 -12.87 -6.49 -8.19
N ALA A 61 -11.77 -6.18 -7.51
CA ALA A 61 -10.42 -6.28 -8.07
C ALA A 61 -10.04 -7.72 -8.46
N SER A 62 -10.52 -8.72 -7.71
CA SER A 62 -10.30 -10.13 -8.01
C SER A 62 -11.06 -10.60 -9.24
N VAL A 63 -12.30 -10.11 -9.41
CA VAL A 63 -13.08 -10.36 -10.63
C VAL A 63 -12.42 -9.71 -11.84
N LEU A 64 -11.94 -8.45 -11.71
CA LEU A 64 -11.15 -7.76 -12.73
C LEU A 64 -9.90 -8.57 -13.13
N GLN A 65 -9.17 -9.10 -12.14
CA GLN A 65 -7.98 -9.93 -12.38
C GLN A 65 -8.35 -11.18 -13.16
N THR A 66 -9.39 -11.89 -12.74
CA THR A 66 -9.83 -13.13 -13.38
C THR A 66 -10.33 -12.90 -14.80
N ALA A 67 -10.95 -11.75 -15.07
CA ALA A 67 -11.36 -11.33 -16.42
C ALA A 67 -10.17 -10.92 -17.32
N GLY A 68 -8.96 -10.82 -16.77
CA GLY A 68 -7.76 -10.41 -17.50
C GLY A 68 -7.54 -8.90 -17.59
N GLY A 69 -8.34 -8.08 -16.90
CA GLY A 69 -8.24 -6.63 -16.96
C GLY A 69 -6.90 -6.10 -16.43
N LEU A 70 -6.29 -6.74 -15.44
CA LEU A 70 -4.95 -6.38 -14.99
C LEU A 70 -3.91 -6.57 -16.12
N ASN A 71 -4.06 -7.59 -16.96
CA ASN A 71 -3.14 -7.81 -18.09
C ASN A 71 -3.23 -6.69 -19.12
N VAL A 72 -4.41 -6.10 -19.34
CA VAL A 72 -4.58 -4.93 -20.20
C VAL A 72 -3.79 -3.74 -19.65
N MET A 73 -3.93 -3.45 -18.36
CA MET A 73 -3.19 -2.36 -17.72
C MET A 73 -1.68 -2.57 -17.80
N MET A 74 -1.22 -3.81 -17.55
CA MET A 74 0.20 -4.18 -17.65
C MET A 74 0.73 -4.07 -19.09
N LYS A 75 -0.06 -4.49 -20.10
CA LYS A 75 0.30 -4.36 -21.51
C LYS A 75 0.48 -2.90 -21.93
N VAL A 76 -0.38 -2.01 -21.44
CA VAL A 76 -0.24 -0.55 -21.65
C VAL A 76 1.03 -0.03 -20.98
N ALA A 77 1.27 -0.43 -19.74
CA ALA A 77 2.46 -0.04 -18.99
C ALA A 77 3.76 -0.48 -19.69
N GLU A 78 3.83 -1.74 -20.14
CA GLU A 78 4.97 -2.24 -20.91
C GLU A 78 5.21 -1.43 -22.19
N ARG A 79 4.15 -1.09 -22.92
CA ARG A 79 4.24 -0.27 -24.14
C ARG A 79 4.86 1.09 -23.85
N VAL A 80 4.45 1.74 -22.76
CA VAL A 80 5.00 3.03 -22.33
C VAL A 80 6.49 2.92 -22.00
N LEU A 81 6.89 1.90 -21.23
CA LEU A 81 8.30 1.69 -20.88
C LEU A 81 9.18 1.40 -22.09
N ARG A 82 8.73 0.54 -23.01
CA ARG A 82 9.49 0.19 -24.21
C ARG A 82 9.60 1.35 -25.21
N ARG A 83 8.69 2.33 -25.16
CA ARG A 83 8.74 3.52 -26.02
C ARG A 83 9.84 4.50 -25.59
N HIS A 84 10.19 4.54 -24.31
CA HIS A 84 11.16 5.48 -23.74
C HIS A 84 12.24 4.78 -22.89
N PRO A 85 13.01 3.85 -23.47
CA PRO A 85 13.90 2.98 -22.71
C PRO A 85 15.09 3.72 -22.07
N ALA A 86 15.51 4.87 -22.62
CA ALA A 86 16.58 5.69 -22.04
C ALA A 86 16.19 6.30 -20.67
N TYR A 87 14.92 6.49 -20.44
CA TYR A 87 14.39 7.08 -19.20
C TYR A 87 13.83 6.04 -18.25
N ILE A 88 14.21 4.77 -18.42
CA ILE A 88 13.65 3.65 -17.64
C ILE A 88 13.76 3.85 -16.11
N THR A 89 14.81 4.51 -15.62
CA THR A 89 15.01 4.77 -14.19
C THR A 89 13.94 5.68 -13.59
N ILE A 90 13.36 6.58 -14.40
CA ILE A 90 12.26 7.46 -13.97
C ILE A 90 10.91 6.87 -14.36
N MET A 91 10.80 6.34 -15.58
CA MET A 91 9.53 5.83 -16.10
C MET A 91 9.04 4.57 -15.38
N ALA A 92 9.95 3.67 -15.01
CA ALA A 92 9.56 2.43 -14.33
C ALA A 92 8.88 2.69 -12.97
N PRO A 93 9.46 3.47 -12.03
CA PRO A 93 8.78 3.76 -10.78
C PRO A 93 7.48 4.56 -10.95
N ILE A 94 7.40 5.51 -11.88
CA ILE A 94 6.15 6.23 -12.17
C ILE A 94 5.08 5.26 -12.68
N THR A 95 5.45 4.35 -13.58
CA THR A 95 4.52 3.36 -14.14
C THR A 95 4.03 2.38 -13.06
N THR A 96 4.92 1.86 -12.22
CA THR A 96 4.53 0.93 -11.14
C THR A 96 3.71 1.63 -10.06
N TRP A 97 4.02 2.88 -9.73
CA TRP A 97 3.20 3.71 -8.85
C TRP A 97 1.80 3.92 -9.43
N THR A 98 1.70 4.32 -10.70
CA THR A 98 0.42 4.53 -11.38
C THR A 98 -0.42 3.25 -11.42
N LEU A 99 0.19 2.11 -11.78
CA LEU A 99 -0.51 0.82 -11.77
C LEU A 99 -1.04 0.49 -10.37
N THR A 100 -0.24 0.73 -9.33
CA THR A 100 -0.66 0.48 -7.95
C THR A 100 -1.80 1.40 -7.52
N VAL A 101 -1.74 2.68 -7.88
CA VAL A 101 -2.84 3.62 -7.62
C VAL A 101 -4.14 3.14 -8.26
N LEU A 102 -4.08 2.66 -9.49
CA LEU A 102 -5.24 2.16 -10.21
C LEU A 102 -5.76 0.82 -9.67
N CYS A 103 -4.86 -0.10 -9.29
CA CYS A 103 -5.23 -1.46 -8.88
C CYS A 103 -5.44 -1.61 -7.36
N GLY A 104 -5.00 -0.67 -6.54
CA GLY A 104 -5.09 -0.72 -5.08
C GLY A 104 -4.10 -1.67 -4.39
N THR A 105 -3.18 -2.27 -5.15
CA THR A 105 -2.21 -3.26 -4.64
C THR A 105 -0.84 -3.11 -5.27
N GLY A 106 0.22 -3.17 -4.45
CA GLY A 106 1.60 -3.14 -4.92
C GLY A 106 2.08 -4.41 -5.62
N HIS A 107 1.28 -5.49 -5.61
CA HIS A 107 1.66 -6.77 -6.20
C HIS A 107 1.81 -6.72 -7.74
N VAL A 108 1.24 -5.71 -8.38
CA VAL A 108 1.37 -5.49 -9.84
C VAL A 108 2.84 -5.35 -10.28
N VAL A 109 3.73 -4.96 -9.40
CA VAL A 109 5.16 -4.78 -9.71
C VAL A 109 5.86 -6.10 -10.09
N TYR A 110 5.38 -7.25 -9.57
CA TYR A 110 6.01 -8.54 -9.89
C TYR A 110 6.05 -8.83 -11.39
N THR A 111 5.00 -8.47 -12.10
CA THR A 111 4.90 -8.66 -13.55
C THR A 111 5.70 -7.62 -14.33
N MET A 112 6.01 -6.48 -13.69
CA MET A 112 6.80 -5.40 -14.29
C MET A 112 8.31 -5.62 -14.15
N PHE A 113 8.77 -6.33 -13.11
CA PHE A 113 10.20 -6.54 -12.88
C PHE A 113 10.95 -7.15 -14.07
N PRO A 114 10.46 -8.26 -14.69
CA PRO A 114 11.14 -8.83 -15.86
C PRO A 114 11.25 -7.82 -17.02
N ILE A 115 10.20 -7.02 -17.24
CA ILE A 115 10.14 -6.02 -18.31
C ILE A 115 11.11 -4.87 -18.04
N ILE A 116 11.11 -4.35 -16.80
CA ILE A 116 12.03 -3.27 -16.38
C ILE A 116 13.47 -3.74 -16.50
N TYR A 117 13.76 -4.96 -16.06
CA TYR A 117 15.07 -5.59 -16.19
C TYR A 117 15.53 -5.69 -17.65
N ASP A 118 14.70 -6.26 -18.52
CA ASP A 118 15.00 -6.46 -19.95
C ASP A 118 15.33 -5.13 -20.65
N ILE A 119 14.55 -4.10 -20.38
CA ILE A 119 14.79 -2.75 -20.95
C ILE A 119 16.08 -2.15 -20.40
N ALA A 120 16.31 -2.24 -19.08
CA ALA A 120 17.48 -1.66 -18.45
C ALA A 120 18.78 -2.32 -18.95
N ILE A 121 18.85 -3.65 -18.94
CA ILE A 121 20.05 -4.38 -19.32
C ILE A 121 20.41 -4.19 -20.81
N LYS A 122 19.39 -4.20 -21.70
CA LYS A 122 19.58 -3.95 -23.14
C LYS A 122 20.04 -2.52 -23.46
N LYS A 123 19.75 -1.56 -22.58
CA LYS A 123 20.21 -0.18 -22.69
C LYS A 123 21.51 0.12 -21.97
N GLY A 124 22.13 -0.89 -21.35
CA GLY A 124 23.34 -0.70 -20.56
C GLY A 124 23.12 0.07 -19.25
N ILE A 125 21.85 0.24 -18.84
CA ILE A 125 21.52 0.89 -17.59
C ILE A 125 21.58 -0.15 -16.46
N ARG A 126 22.25 0.17 -15.36
CA ARG A 126 22.33 -0.70 -14.17
C ARG A 126 20.91 -1.03 -13.66
N PRO A 127 20.47 -2.31 -13.69
CA PRO A 127 19.11 -2.69 -13.33
C PRO A 127 18.68 -2.27 -11.91
N GLU A 128 19.62 -2.24 -10.96
CA GLU A 128 19.37 -1.74 -9.58
C GLU A 128 18.68 -0.38 -9.57
N ARG A 129 19.02 0.53 -10.52
CA ARG A 129 18.51 1.90 -10.56
C ARG A 129 16.98 1.94 -10.75
N PRO A 130 16.42 1.40 -11.85
CA PRO A 130 14.98 1.40 -12.05
C PRO A 130 14.24 0.37 -11.17
N MET A 131 14.80 -0.80 -10.94
CA MET A 131 14.10 -1.91 -10.29
C MET A 131 13.87 -1.64 -8.80
N ALA A 132 14.89 -1.18 -8.07
CA ALA A 132 14.74 -0.89 -6.64
C ALA A 132 13.72 0.22 -6.39
N VAL A 133 13.74 1.30 -7.20
CA VAL A 133 12.76 2.37 -7.05
C VAL A 133 11.38 1.94 -7.51
N ALA A 134 11.27 1.07 -8.52
CA ALA A 134 9.97 0.52 -8.95
C ALA A 134 9.32 -0.33 -7.84
N SER A 135 10.11 -1.11 -7.07
CA SER A 135 9.61 -1.80 -5.87
C SER A 135 9.08 -0.80 -4.85
N VAL A 136 9.87 0.20 -4.48
CA VAL A 136 9.47 1.26 -3.54
C VAL A 136 8.22 1.99 -4.03
N ALA A 137 8.19 2.40 -5.28
CA ALA A 137 7.10 3.15 -5.90
C ALA A 137 5.78 2.38 -5.88
N SER A 138 5.81 1.07 -6.15
CA SER A 138 4.64 0.22 -6.09
C SER A 138 4.02 0.18 -4.69
N GLN A 139 4.82 0.23 -3.65
CA GLN A 139 4.32 0.26 -2.27
C GLN A 139 3.86 1.66 -1.86
N MET A 140 4.55 2.71 -2.28
CA MET A 140 4.11 4.09 -2.03
C MET A 140 2.78 4.39 -2.73
N GLY A 141 2.53 3.83 -3.90
CA GLY A 141 1.26 3.96 -4.65
C GLY A 141 0.04 3.44 -3.90
N ILE A 142 0.22 2.52 -2.95
CA ILE A 142 -0.88 2.01 -2.09
C ILE A 142 -1.51 3.17 -1.30
N GLY A 143 -0.68 4.08 -0.76
CA GLY A 143 -1.15 5.26 -0.02
C GLY A 143 -1.85 6.32 -0.88
N ALA A 144 -1.79 6.20 -2.20
CA ALA A 144 -2.43 7.09 -3.17
C ALA A 144 -3.64 6.47 -3.88
N SER A 145 -3.99 5.22 -3.57
CA SER A 145 -5.06 4.51 -4.27
C SER A 145 -6.40 4.64 -3.54
N PRO A 146 -7.46 5.09 -4.23
CA PRO A 146 -8.79 5.19 -3.62
C PRO A 146 -9.40 3.83 -3.26
N VAL A 147 -8.85 2.75 -3.80
CA VAL A 147 -9.32 1.37 -3.59
C VAL A 147 -8.35 0.55 -2.74
N SER A 148 -7.33 1.17 -2.14
CA SER A 148 -6.40 0.46 -1.27
C SER A 148 -6.94 0.31 0.15
N VAL A 149 -6.56 -0.80 0.77
CA VAL A 149 -6.93 -1.11 2.17
C VAL A 149 -6.46 -0.03 3.14
N SER A 150 -5.24 0.49 2.96
CA SER A 150 -4.66 1.49 3.88
C SER A 150 -5.38 2.84 3.80
N VAL A 151 -5.75 3.30 2.60
CA VAL A 151 -6.51 4.54 2.39
C VAL A 151 -7.92 4.40 2.99
N VAL A 152 -8.61 3.31 2.69
CA VAL A 152 -9.95 3.02 3.23
C VAL A 152 -9.92 2.96 4.76
N SER A 153 -8.93 2.27 5.35
CA SER A 153 -8.75 2.19 6.80
C SER A 153 -8.54 3.57 7.42
N MET A 154 -7.64 4.38 6.86
CA MET A 154 -7.36 5.72 7.38
C MET A 154 -8.60 6.62 7.34
N VAL A 155 -9.30 6.67 6.20
CA VAL A 155 -10.51 7.49 6.05
C VAL A 155 -11.61 7.04 7.00
N SER A 156 -11.85 5.74 7.15
CA SER A 156 -12.86 5.21 8.06
C SER A 156 -12.57 5.57 9.52
N ILE A 157 -11.30 5.50 9.93
CA ILE A 157 -10.88 5.89 11.30
C ILE A 157 -11.04 7.38 11.52
N LEU A 158 -10.63 8.21 10.56
CA LEU A 158 -10.75 9.67 10.65
C LEU A 158 -12.21 10.15 10.58
N ALA A 159 -13.08 9.42 9.87
CA ALA A 159 -14.51 9.70 9.83
C ALA A 159 -15.23 9.31 11.13
N ALA A 160 -14.79 8.24 11.81
CA ALA A 160 -15.32 7.78 13.08
C ALA A 160 -14.81 8.60 14.28
N GLY A 161 -13.74 9.39 14.09
CA GLY A 161 -13.07 10.16 15.13
C GLY A 161 -13.99 11.20 15.78
N HIS A 162 -14.20 11.04 17.06
CA HIS A 162 -15.14 11.79 17.89
C HIS A 162 -14.68 13.25 18.06
N GLY A 163 -15.35 14.20 17.38
CA GLY A 163 -15.37 15.60 17.78
C GLY A 163 -14.13 16.47 17.54
N ILE A 164 -13.12 16.01 16.82
CA ILE A 164 -11.93 16.80 16.51
C ILE A 164 -12.03 17.32 15.06
N GLY A 165 -12.71 18.46 14.88
CA GLY A 165 -12.72 19.19 13.61
C GLY A 165 -13.62 18.57 12.51
N LYS A 166 -13.42 19.03 11.28
CA LYS A 166 -14.15 18.55 10.08
C LYS A 166 -13.72 17.10 9.75
N ALA A 167 -14.70 16.23 9.52
CA ALA A 167 -14.42 14.86 9.07
C ALA A 167 -13.58 14.87 7.77
N ILE A 168 -12.51 14.10 7.74
CA ILE A 168 -11.64 13.95 6.57
C ILE A 168 -12.31 12.98 5.59
N SER A 169 -12.58 13.43 4.39
CA SER A 169 -13.09 12.59 3.31
C SER A 169 -11.97 11.82 2.60
N ILE A 170 -12.36 10.84 1.78
CA ILE A 170 -11.38 10.13 0.92
C ILE A 170 -10.69 11.09 -0.05
N LEU A 171 -11.39 12.12 -0.53
CA LEU A 171 -10.83 13.11 -1.42
C LEU A 171 -9.81 14.01 -0.71
N ASP A 172 -10.11 14.45 0.51
CA ASP A 172 -9.18 15.26 1.31
C ASP A 172 -7.87 14.48 1.50
N LEU A 173 -7.96 13.17 1.79
CA LEU A 173 -6.78 12.31 1.89
C LEU A 173 -6.05 12.19 0.55
N LEU A 174 -6.77 11.89 -0.54
CA LEU A 174 -6.16 11.66 -1.85
C LEU A 174 -5.57 12.94 -2.48
N MET A 175 -6.18 14.10 -2.27
CA MET A 175 -5.63 15.39 -2.71
C MET A 175 -4.24 15.66 -2.11
N ILE A 176 -3.95 15.12 -0.94
CA ILE A 176 -2.64 15.23 -0.30
C ILE A 176 -1.75 14.05 -0.65
N SER A 177 -2.25 12.81 -0.53
CA SER A 177 -1.41 11.61 -0.64
C SER A 177 -0.99 11.30 -2.08
N ILE A 178 -1.81 11.60 -3.10
CA ILE A 178 -1.43 11.41 -4.50
C ILE A 178 -0.20 12.25 -4.86
N PRO A 179 -0.23 13.60 -4.75
CA PRO A 179 0.94 14.39 -5.08
C PRO A 179 2.12 14.15 -4.11
N ALA A 180 1.87 13.87 -2.84
CA ALA A 180 2.92 13.60 -1.87
C ALA A 180 3.71 12.33 -2.22
N THR A 181 3.03 11.23 -2.47
CA THR A 181 3.69 9.98 -2.84
C THR A 181 4.30 10.04 -4.23
N PHE A 182 3.65 10.72 -5.20
CA PHE A 182 4.20 10.92 -6.54
C PHE A 182 5.52 11.69 -6.51
N ILE A 183 5.58 12.82 -5.80
CA ILE A 183 6.81 13.61 -5.64
C ILE A 183 7.87 12.79 -4.92
N GLY A 184 7.49 12.03 -3.87
CA GLY A 184 8.40 11.11 -3.19
C GLY A 184 9.03 10.09 -4.13
N VAL A 185 8.23 9.48 -5.00
CA VAL A 185 8.70 8.53 -6.01
C VAL A 185 9.61 9.20 -7.04
N VAL A 186 9.25 10.38 -7.53
CA VAL A 186 10.07 11.13 -8.50
C VAL A 186 11.43 11.51 -7.90
N VAL A 187 11.46 12.01 -6.67
CA VAL A 187 12.71 12.39 -5.99
C VAL A 187 13.60 11.16 -5.77
N ALA A 188 13.02 10.02 -5.36
CA ALA A 188 13.75 8.76 -5.24
C ALA A 188 14.30 8.26 -6.58
N ALA A 189 13.54 8.41 -7.66
CA ALA A 189 13.95 8.04 -9.01
C ALA A 189 15.11 8.91 -9.53
N LEU A 190 15.01 10.23 -9.35
CA LEU A 190 16.07 11.17 -9.73
C LEU A 190 17.37 10.88 -8.98
N TRP A 191 17.29 10.63 -7.67
CA TRP A 191 18.45 10.22 -6.90
C TRP A 191 19.07 8.90 -7.43
N SER A 192 18.22 7.94 -7.80
CA SER A 192 18.68 6.62 -8.27
C SER A 192 19.35 6.66 -9.64
N MET A 193 19.16 7.70 -10.44
CA MET A 193 19.81 7.80 -11.77
C MET A 193 21.34 7.69 -11.71
N ASN A 194 21.94 8.22 -10.66
CA ASN A 194 23.39 8.24 -10.47
C ASN A 194 23.89 7.17 -9.49
N ARG A 195 23.02 6.22 -9.10
CA ARG A 195 23.37 5.22 -8.12
C ARG A 195 24.23 4.10 -8.69
N GLY A 196 25.26 3.73 -7.94
CA GLY A 196 26.17 2.64 -8.29
C GLY A 196 27.02 2.95 -9.53
N THR A 197 27.95 2.06 -9.82
CA THR A 197 28.86 2.17 -10.98
C THR A 197 28.11 1.74 -12.24
N ASP A 198 28.33 2.42 -13.37
CA ASP A 198 27.81 2.03 -14.67
C ASP A 198 28.30 0.62 -15.05
N LEU A 199 27.48 -0.14 -15.77
CA LEU A 199 27.76 -1.54 -16.06
C LEU A 199 29.08 -1.76 -16.83
N ASP A 200 29.45 -0.83 -17.69
CA ASP A 200 30.70 -0.86 -18.46
C ASP A 200 31.95 -0.69 -17.57
N LYS A 201 31.80 -0.03 -16.42
CA LYS A 201 32.87 0.24 -15.44
C LYS A 201 32.82 -0.68 -14.22
N ASP A 202 31.75 -1.46 -14.07
CA ASP A 202 31.56 -2.37 -12.93
C ASP A 202 32.40 -3.65 -13.16
N LYS A 203 33.51 -3.76 -12.46
CA LYS A 203 34.44 -4.90 -12.58
C LYS A 203 33.80 -6.25 -12.25
N GLU A 204 32.88 -6.28 -11.27
CA GLU A 204 32.17 -7.51 -10.89
C GLU A 204 31.21 -7.95 -12.01
N PHE A 205 30.47 -7.01 -12.58
CA PHE A 205 29.59 -7.27 -13.70
C PHE A 205 30.36 -7.67 -14.97
N GLN A 206 31.44 -6.95 -15.29
CA GLN A 206 32.28 -7.24 -16.45
C GLN A 206 32.93 -8.63 -16.36
N ALA A 207 33.35 -9.06 -15.18
CA ALA A 207 33.86 -10.41 -14.97
C ALA A 207 32.79 -11.49 -15.19
N LYS A 208 31.53 -11.25 -14.77
CA LYS A 208 30.40 -12.19 -14.97
C LYS A 208 30.08 -12.40 -16.44
N ILE A 209 30.08 -11.34 -17.25
CA ILE A 209 29.73 -11.43 -18.69
C ILE A 209 30.86 -11.99 -19.57
N GLN A 210 32.06 -12.25 -19.00
CA GLN A 210 33.11 -13.00 -19.71
C GLN A 210 32.79 -14.49 -19.83
N ASP A 211 32.00 -15.02 -18.90
CA ASP A 211 31.48 -16.37 -18.96
C ASP A 211 30.28 -16.42 -19.94
N PRO A 212 30.34 -17.24 -21.03
CA PRO A 212 29.30 -17.32 -22.02
C PRO A 212 27.93 -17.73 -21.43
N GLU A 213 27.90 -18.65 -20.46
CA GLU A 213 26.64 -19.11 -19.83
C GLU A 213 26.01 -17.99 -19.00
N GLN A 214 26.83 -17.28 -18.22
CA GLN A 214 26.37 -16.13 -17.45
C GLN A 214 25.87 -14.99 -18.34
N LYS A 215 26.56 -14.74 -19.43
CA LYS A 215 26.16 -13.73 -20.41
C LYS A 215 24.83 -14.07 -21.06
N GLU A 216 24.63 -15.33 -21.46
CA GLU A 216 23.36 -15.80 -22.02
C GLU A 216 22.23 -15.68 -20.98
N TYR A 217 22.47 -16.06 -19.73
CA TYR A 217 21.52 -15.92 -18.63
C TYR A 217 21.12 -14.46 -18.39
N ILE A 218 22.11 -13.55 -18.36
CA ILE A 218 21.91 -12.11 -18.10
C ILE A 218 21.17 -11.44 -19.26
N TYR A 219 21.54 -11.70 -20.51
CA TYR A 219 20.96 -11.06 -21.69
C TYR A 219 19.83 -11.86 -22.37
N GLY A 220 19.48 -13.01 -21.80
CA GLY A 220 18.40 -13.86 -22.30
C GLY A 220 17.07 -13.13 -22.42
N SER A 221 16.28 -13.50 -23.43
CA SER A 221 14.99 -12.86 -23.70
C SER A 221 13.99 -13.08 -22.57
N VAL A 222 13.14 -12.08 -22.35
CA VAL A 222 12.01 -12.12 -21.42
C VAL A 222 10.72 -12.14 -22.23
N GLU A 223 9.77 -12.98 -21.82
CA GLU A 223 8.43 -12.98 -22.41
C GLU A 223 7.79 -11.59 -22.33
N THR A 224 7.22 -11.14 -23.43
CA THR A 224 6.52 -9.85 -23.52
C THR A 224 5.01 -10.04 -23.51
N LEU A 225 4.30 -9.11 -22.89
CA LEU A 225 2.84 -9.04 -22.97
C LEU A 225 2.36 -8.39 -24.27
N GLN A 226 3.26 -7.70 -25.00
CA GLN A 226 2.89 -7.00 -26.24
C GLN A 226 2.40 -7.95 -27.31
N ASP A 227 3.01 -9.15 -27.41
CA ASP A 227 2.68 -10.17 -28.43
C ASP A 227 1.47 -11.02 -28.04
N LYS A 228 0.99 -10.91 -26.80
CA LYS A 228 -0.21 -11.65 -26.35
C LYS A 228 -1.47 -10.90 -26.76
N GLU A 229 -2.30 -11.54 -27.57
CA GLU A 229 -3.67 -11.09 -27.79
C GLU A 229 -4.51 -11.29 -26.55
N LEU A 230 -5.10 -10.21 -26.06
CA LEU A 230 -6.00 -10.26 -24.90
C LEU A 230 -7.45 -10.33 -25.41
N PRO A 231 -8.31 -11.12 -24.76
CA PRO A 231 -9.71 -11.22 -25.13
C PRO A 231 -10.42 -9.88 -24.91
N LYS A 232 -11.50 -9.64 -25.64
CA LYS A 232 -12.30 -8.40 -25.55
C LYS A 232 -12.84 -8.18 -24.12
N GLU A 233 -13.15 -9.25 -23.43
CA GLU A 233 -13.61 -9.25 -22.05
C GLU A 233 -12.61 -8.60 -21.09
N ALA A 234 -11.31 -8.77 -21.33
CA ALA A 234 -10.27 -8.13 -20.53
C ALA A 234 -10.33 -6.59 -20.65
N TYR A 235 -10.55 -6.07 -21.85
CA TYR A 235 -10.71 -4.62 -22.07
C TYR A 235 -12.00 -4.10 -21.44
N TRP A 236 -13.12 -4.81 -21.60
CA TRP A 236 -14.40 -4.44 -20.97
C TRP A 236 -14.31 -4.43 -19.46
N SER A 237 -13.69 -5.42 -18.86
CA SER A 237 -13.51 -5.49 -17.42
C SER A 237 -12.70 -4.29 -16.89
N THR A 238 -11.65 -3.88 -17.62
CA THR A 238 -10.84 -2.71 -17.28
C THR A 238 -11.67 -1.42 -17.31
N TRP A 239 -12.47 -1.22 -18.37
CA TRP A 239 -13.33 -0.03 -18.49
C TRP A 239 -14.39 0.02 -17.40
N ILE A 240 -15.08 -1.10 -17.13
CA ILE A 240 -16.11 -1.17 -16.06
C ILE A 240 -15.49 -0.82 -14.71
N PHE A 241 -14.28 -1.34 -14.43
CA PHE A 241 -13.56 -1.05 -13.20
C PHE A 241 -13.21 0.44 -13.07
N PHE A 242 -12.72 1.07 -14.14
CA PHE A 242 -12.43 2.51 -14.13
C PHE A 242 -13.69 3.37 -13.96
N VAL A 243 -14.79 2.97 -14.56
CA VAL A 243 -16.10 3.64 -14.34
C VAL A 243 -16.51 3.51 -12.86
N GLY A 244 -16.30 2.34 -12.24
CA GLY A 244 -16.54 2.15 -10.80
C GLY A 244 -15.68 3.08 -9.93
N ILE A 245 -14.37 3.18 -10.22
CA ILE A 245 -13.47 4.12 -9.52
C ILE A 245 -13.93 5.57 -9.73
N ALA A 246 -14.26 5.95 -10.97
CA ALA A 246 -14.74 7.30 -11.28
C ALA A 246 -16.05 7.62 -10.53
N ALA A 247 -16.95 6.65 -10.40
CA ALA A 247 -18.17 6.81 -9.62
C ALA A 247 -17.88 7.03 -8.12
N VAL A 248 -16.94 6.28 -7.54
CA VAL A 248 -16.49 6.48 -6.14
C VAL A 248 -15.94 7.89 -5.95
N VAL A 249 -15.04 8.33 -6.85
CA VAL A 249 -14.44 9.67 -6.79
C VAL A 249 -15.51 10.75 -6.96
N LEU A 250 -16.46 10.56 -7.90
CA LEU A 250 -17.56 11.50 -8.14
C LEU A 250 -18.46 11.65 -6.90
N LEU A 251 -18.90 10.54 -6.31
CA LEU A 251 -19.73 10.55 -5.10
C LEU A 251 -18.99 11.17 -3.90
N GLY A 252 -17.68 10.95 -3.80
CA GLY A 252 -16.85 11.59 -2.78
C GLY A 252 -16.68 13.09 -3.02
N SER A 253 -16.58 13.53 -4.28
CA SER A 253 -16.47 14.96 -4.66
C SER A 253 -17.76 15.73 -4.44
N PHE A 254 -18.88 15.06 -4.65
CA PHE A 254 -20.22 15.67 -4.59
C PHE A 254 -21.11 14.90 -3.61
N PRO A 255 -20.94 15.10 -2.28
CA PRO A 255 -21.76 14.42 -1.27
C PRO A 255 -23.27 14.68 -1.40
N SER A 256 -23.66 15.73 -2.14
CA SER A 256 -25.06 16.02 -2.47
C SER A 256 -25.74 14.96 -3.34
N LEU A 257 -24.95 14.18 -4.09
CA LEU A 257 -25.41 13.05 -4.89
C LEU A 257 -25.75 11.82 -4.06
N LEU A 258 -25.26 11.74 -2.81
CA LEU A 258 -25.55 10.61 -1.94
C LEU A 258 -27.03 10.66 -1.50
N PRO A 259 -27.76 9.54 -1.60
CA PRO A 259 -29.14 9.47 -1.15
C PRO A 259 -29.25 9.77 0.35
N LYS A 260 -30.34 10.44 0.72
CA LYS A 260 -30.62 10.81 2.11
C LYS A 260 -31.72 9.93 2.66
N PHE A 261 -31.54 9.43 3.85
CA PHE A 261 -32.48 8.57 4.55
C PHE A 261 -32.91 9.19 5.87
N ALA A 262 -34.15 8.97 6.27
CA ALA A 262 -34.64 9.38 7.57
C ALA A 262 -34.04 8.47 8.68
N VAL A 263 -33.19 9.04 9.52
CA VAL A 263 -32.60 8.36 10.67
C VAL A 263 -32.92 9.18 11.91
N ALA A 264 -33.67 8.60 12.85
CA ALA A 264 -34.14 9.27 14.07
C ALA A 264 -34.85 10.62 13.79
N GLY A 265 -35.72 10.67 12.77
CA GLY A 265 -36.48 11.86 12.41
C GLY A 265 -35.72 12.96 11.68
N LYS A 266 -34.40 12.74 11.36
CA LYS A 266 -33.57 13.67 10.57
C LYS A 266 -33.12 13.01 9.28
N LEU A 267 -33.17 13.77 8.16
CA LEU A 267 -32.58 13.32 6.89
C LEU A 267 -31.05 13.36 6.98
N LYS A 268 -30.43 12.20 6.95
CA LYS A 268 -28.96 12.06 6.90
C LYS A 268 -28.52 11.49 5.56
N PRO A 269 -27.47 12.02 4.94
CA PRO A 269 -26.90 11.42 3.74
C PRO A 269 -26.30 10.05 4.08
N MET A 270 -26.33 9.13 3.12
CA MET A 270 -25.61 7.85 3.21
C MET A 270 -24.13 8.09 3.44
N SER A 271 -23.50 7.25 4.25
CA SER A 271 -22.05 7.34 4.45
C SER A 271 -21.27 7.00 3.17
N MET A 272 -20.15 7.65 2.94
CA MET A 272 -19.28 7.36 1.80
C MET A 272 -18.74 5.92 1.85
N THR A 273 -18.53 5.37 3.04
CA THR A 273 -18.13 3.97 3.26
C THR A 273 -19.12 3.00 2.61
N LEU A 274 -20.43 3.19 2.86
CA LEU A 274 -21.47 2.37 2.24
C LEU A 274 -21.54 2.58 0.72
N ALA A 275 -21.35 3.82 0.25
CA ALA A 275 -21.32 4.12 -1.18
C ALA A 275 -20.18 3.36 -1.88
N ILE A 276 -18.96 3.36 -1.32
CA ILE A 276 -17.81 2.60 -1.84
C ILE A 276 -18.14 1.11 -1.90
N GLN A 277 -18.69 0.54 -0.81
CA GLN A 277 -19.06 -0.88 -0.77
C GLN A 277 -20.04 -1.24 -1.89
N MET A 278 -21.10 -0.46 -2.05
CA MET A 278 -22.14 -0.71 -3.08
C MET A 278 -21.56 -0.57 -4.49
N VAL A 279 -20.82 0.50 -4.78
CA VAL A 279 -20.26 0.75 -6.10
C VAL A 279 -19.28 -0.36 -6.49
N MET A 280 -18.41 -0.78 -5.57
CA MET A 280 -17.43 -1.86 -5.85
C MET A 280 -18.13 -3.21 -6.05
N LEU A 281 -19.15 -3.54 -5.27
CA LEU A 281 -19.93 -4.77 -5.49
C LEU A 281 -20.66 -4.75 -6.83
N ILE A 282 -21.26 -3.62 -7.21
CA ILE A 282 -21.93 -3.44 -8.51
C ILE A 282 -20.91 -3.59 -9.64
N ALA A 283 -19.76 -2.91 -9.57
CA ALA A 283 -18.72 -3.00 -10.57
C ALA A 283 -18.23 -4.45 -10.74
N GLY A 284 -17.96 -5.16 -9.63
CA GLY A 284 -17.60 -6.57 -9.65
C GLY A 284 -18.69 -7.46 -10.27
N ALA A 285 -19.95 -7.25 -9.93
CA ALA A 285 -21.07 -8.00 -10.49
C ALA A 285 -21.23 -7.74 -12.00
N VAL A 286 -21.11 -6.49 -12.44
CA VAL A 286 -21.20 -6.12 -13.87
C VAL A 286 -20.05 -6.75 -14.64
N ILE A 287 -18.79 -6.70 -14.13
CA ILE A 287 -17.65 -7.39 -14.75
C ILE A 287 -17.92 -8.88 -14.84
N MET A 288 -18.38 -9.51 -13.75
CA MET A 288 -18.64 -10.95 -13.71
C MET A 288 -19.66 -11.36 -14.77
N MET A 289 -20.75 -10.63 -14.92
CA MET A 289 -21.81 -10.92 -15.88
C MET A 289 -21.39 -10.60 -17.32
N ALA A 290 -20.85 -9.41 -17.56
CA ALA A 290 -20.49 -8.95 -18.92
C ALA A 290 -19.30 -9.72 -19.50
N CYS A 291 -18.33 -10.09 -18.65
CA CYS A 291 -17.12 -10.80 -19.05
C CYS A 291 -17.19 -12.34 -18.80
N LYS A 292 -18.37 -12.84 -18.39
CA LYS A 292 -18.61 -14.28 -18.14
C LYS A 292 -17.58 -14.95 -17.24
N VAL A 293 -17.18 -14.23 -16.17
CA VAL A 293 -16.13 -14.69 -15.26
C VAL A 293 -16.63 -15.86 -14.42
N ASN A 294 -15.85 -16.93 -14.36
CA ASN A 294 -16.15 -18.05 -13.47
C ASN A 294 -15.84 -17.67 -12.01
N SER A 295 -16.88 -17.59 -11.19
CA SER A 295 -16.75 -17.20 -9.78
C SER A 295 -15.84 -18.11 -8.95
N ARG A 296 -15.72 -19.39 -9.31
CA ARG A 296 -14.83 -20.35 -8.63
C ARG A 296 -13.35 -20.04 -8.84
N GLU A 297 -12.99 -19.40 -9.95
CA GLU A 297 -11.60 -19.02 -10.23
C GLU A 297 -11.22 -17.71 -9.51
N VAL A 298 -12.19 -16.85 -9.21
CA VAL A 298 -11.94 -15.57 -8.52
C VAL A 298 -11.26 -15.80 -7.17
N SER A 299 -11.74 -16.77 -6.38
CA SER A 299 -11.17 -17.06 -5.04
C SER A 299 -9.76 -17.66 -5.08
N LYS A 300 -9.34 -18.21 -6.22
CA LYS A 300 -7.99 -18.75 -6.39
C LYS A 300 -6.97 -17.71 -6.81
N GLY A 301 -7.44 -16.53 -7.24
CA GLY A 301 -6.59 -15.44 -7.70
C GLY A 301 -5.72 -14.83 -6.60
N PRO A 302 -4.48 -14.41 -6.91
CA PRO A 302 -3.56 -13.83 -5.93
C PRO A 302 -4.09 -12.52 -5.33
N VAL A 303 -4.89 -11.73 -6.03
CA VAL A 303 -5.52 -10.52 -5.48
C VAL A 303 -6.51 -10.88 -4.37
N PHE A 304 -7.34 -11.91 -4.58
CA PHE A 304 -8.28 -12.37 -3.56
C PHE A 304 -7.55 -12.92 -2.33
N GLN A 305 -6.53 -13.76 -2.54
CA GLN A 305 -5.75 -14.35 -1.44
C GLN A 305 -5.04 -13.27 -0.62
N ALA A 306 -4.35 -12.33 -1.27
CA ALA A 306 -3.70 -11.21 -0.61
C ALA A 306 -4.71 -10.32 0.14
N GLY A 307 -5.87 -10.11 -0.43
CA GLY A 307 -6.95 -9.36 0.18
C GLY A 307 -7.51 -10.02 1.44
N MET A 308 -7.73 -11.32 1.42
CA MET A 308 -8.19 -12.06 2.59
C MET A 308 -7.14 -12.06 3.71
N VAL A 309 -5.85 -12.19 3.36
CA VAL A 309 -4.76 -12.00 4.32
C VAL A 309 -4.81 -10.61 4.96
N ALA A 310 -5.04 -9.56 4.16
CA ALA A 310 -5.14 -8.19 4.67
C ALA A 310 -6.33 -8.02 5.62
N ILE A 311 -7.52 -8.55 5.28
CA ILE A 311 -8.72 -8.48 6.13
C ILE A 311 -8.46 -9.14 7.49
N ILE A 312 -7.93 -10.37 7.49
CA ILE A 312 -7.67 -11.11 8.73
C ILE A 312 -6.61 -10.39 9.56
N SER A 313 -5.58 -9.83 8.93
CA SER A 313 -4.55 -9.05 9.63
C SER A 313 -5.13 -7.79 10.26
N VAL A 314 -5.91 -7.02 9.49
CA VAL A 314 -6.57 -5.80 10.01
C VAL A 314 -7.52 -6.13 11.14
N PHE A 315 -8.32 -7.20 11.01
CA PHE A 315 -9.25 -7.64 12.04
C PHE A 315 -8.55 -7.88 13.38
N GLY A 316 -7.56 -8.78 13.41
CA GLY A 316 -6.89 -9.13 14.67
C GLY A 316 -6.06 -7.99 15.25
N VAL A 317 -5.25 -7.32 14.40
CA VAL A 317 -4.39 -6.23 14.85
C VAL A 317 -5.19 -5.04 15.35
N ALA A 318 -6.20 -4.60 14.59
CA ALA A 318 -6.97 -3.43 14.96
C ALA A 318 -7.80 -3.69 16.23
N TRP A 319 -8.41 -4.86 16.36
CA TRP A 319 -9.21 -5.18 17.55
C TRP A 319 -8.35 -5.30 18.81
N MET A 320 -7.19 -5.95 18.74
CA MET A 320 -6.25 -6.00 19.86
C MET A 320 -5.75 -4.60 20.25
N SER A 321 -5.38 -3.79 19.25
CA SER A 321 -4.87 -2.43 19.48
C SER A 321 -5.94 -1.52 20.06
N ASP A 322 -7.17 -1.55 19.52
CA ASP A 322 -8.29 -0.75 20.03
C ASP A 322 -8.60 -1.10 21.48
N SER A 323 -8.63 -2.38 21.83
CA SER A 323 -8.85 -2.84 23.21
C SER A 323 -7.79 -2.32 24.18
N PHE A 324 -6.51 -2.36 23.77
CA PHE A 324 -5.41 -1.84 24.58
C PHE A 324 -5.49 -0.31 24.74
N PHE A 325 -5.67 0.43 23.65
CA PHE A 325 -5.71 1.88 23.69
C PHE A 325 -6.93 2.43 24.39
N HIS A 326 -8.10 1.80 24.21
CA HIS A 326 -9.32 2.21 24.91
C HIS A 326 -9.16 2.12 26.43
N LYS A 327 -8.54 1.03 26.93
CA LYS A 327 -8.27 0.84 28.36
C LYS A 327 -7.31 1.89 28.93
N HIS A 328 -6.33 2.31 28.16
CA HIS A 328 -5.26 3.20 28.63
C HIS A 328 -5.40 4.64 28.10
N PHE A 329 -6.57 4.97 27.56
CA PHE A 329 -6.82 6.24 26.88
C PHE A 329 -6.44 7.45 27.75
N ASP A 330 -6.94 7.53 28.99
CA ASP A 330 -6.72 8.70 29.83
C ASP A 330 -5.25 8.86 30.21
N LEU A 331 -4.59 7.76 30.59
CA LEU A 331 -3.17 7.78 30.95
C LEU A 331 -2.27 8.17 29.77
N LEU A 332 -2.55 7.62 28.58
CA LEU A 332 -1.80 7.97 27.38
C LEU A 332 -2.04 9.41 26.96
N LYS A 333 -3.27 9.90 27.07
CA LYS A 333 -3.63 11.28 26.80
C LYS A 333 -2.88 12.24 27.73
N GLU A 334 -2.89 12.00 29.03
CA GLU A 334 -2.19 12.83 29.99
C GLU A 334 -0.67 12.87 29.77
N THR A 335 -0.07 11.71 29.42
CA THR A 335 1.38 11.57 29.31
C THR A 335 1.91 12.05 27.95
N LEU A 336 1.19 11.78 26.86
CA LEU A 336 1.68 11.94 25.50
C LEU A 336 1.04 13.09 24.70
N ALA A 337 -0.17 13.55 25.09
CA ALA A 337 -0.88 14.58 24.32
C ALA A 337 -0.07 15.86 24.17
N GLY A 338 0.60 16.31 25.23
CA GLY A 338 1.46 17.50 25.18
C GLY A 338 2.66 17.34 24.25
N VAL A 339 3.26 16.15 24.23
CA VAL A 339 4.40 15.84 23.35
C VAL A 339 3.96 15.74 21.89
N VAL A 340 2.86 15.06 21.63
CA VAL A 340 2.31 14.86 20.29
C VAL A 340 1.77 16.17 19.72
N ALA A 341 1.11 17.00 20.54
CA ALA A 341 0.63 18.33 20.12
C ALA A 341 1.78 19.26 19.74
N SER A 342 2.89 19.21 20.49
CA SER A 342 4.06 20.05 20.22
C SER A 342 4.94 19.51 19.07
N LYS A 343 4.90 18.20 18.81
CA LYS A 343 5.75 17.52 17.82
C LYS A 343 4.94 16.51 16.99
N PRO A 344 4.03 16.95 16.12
CA PRO A 344 3.13 16.07 15.36
C PRO A 344 3.88 15.09 14.42
N TRP A 345 5.12 15.43 14.04
CA TRP A 345 5.98 14.53 13.26
C TRP A 345 6.35 13.22 13.97
N LEU A 346 6.21 13.16 15.31
CA LEU A 346 6.42 11.91 16.06
C LEU A 346 5.40 10.84 15.66
N TYR A 347 4.18 11.24 15.30
CA TYR A 347 3.20 10.31 14.72
C TYR A 347 3.76 9.62 13.47
N ALA A 348 4.41 10.37 12.58
CA ALA A 348 5.04 9.78 11.39
C ALA A 348 6.12 8.75 11.75
N VAL A 349 6.97 9.05 12.74
CA VAL A 349 8.02 8.12 13.19
C VAL A 349 7.41 6.83 13.76
N VAL A 350 6.39 6.95 14.60
CA VAL A 350 5.72 5.77 15.18
C VAL A 350 5.05 4.94 14.08
N LEU A 351 4.29 5.58 13.18
CA LEU A 351 3.64 4.90 12.07
C LEU A 351 4.66 4.18 11.18
N PHE A 352 5.80 4.83 10.89
CA PHE A 352 6.87 4.28 10.09
C PHE A 352 7.51 3.03 10.75
N LEU A 353 7.85 3.11 12.02
CA LEU A 353 8.43 2.00 12.76
C LEU A 353 7.46 0.82 12.88
N VAL A 354 6.19 1.10 13.22
CA VAL A 354 5.17 0.06 13.32
C VAL A 354 4.89 -0.58 11.97
N SER A 355 4.87 0.20 10.87
CA SER A 355 4.69 -0.36 9.53
C SER A 355 5.80 -1.37 9.19
N LYS A 356 7.04 -1.14 9.67
CA LYS A 356 8.11 -2.13 9.56
C LYS A 356 7.85 -3.37 10.42
N LEU A 357 7.41 -3.18 11.65
CA LEU A 357 7.14 -4.31 12.55
C LEU A 357 6.06 -5.24 11.98
N VAL A 358 4.99 -4.68 11.40
CA VAL A 358 3.87 -5.48 10.88
C VAL A 358 3.97 -5.82 9.39
N ASN A 359 4.96 -5.29 8.67
CA ASN A 359 5.15 -5.45 7.23
C ASN A 359 3.88 -5.17 6.40
N SER A 360 3.05 -4.20 6.82
CA SER A 360 1.77 -3.88 6.19
C SER A 360 1.35 -2.45 6.49
N GLN A 361 1.08 -1.66 5.46
CA GLN A 361 0.54 -0.30 5.61
C GLN A 361 -0.84 -0.33 6.27
N ALA A 362 -1.72 -1.21 5.81
CA ALA A 362 -3.08 -1.29 6.32
C ALA A 362 -3.11 -1.67 7.81
N ALA A 363 -2.32 -2.67 8.20
CA ALA A 363 -2.23 -3.09 9.61
C ALA A 363 -1.58 -2.00 10.48
N ALA A 364 -0.55 -1.30 9.99
CA ALA A 364 0.07 -0.20 10.72
C ALA A 364 -0.91 0.96 10.93
N VAL A 365 -1.65 1.34 9.89
CA VAL A 365 -2.69 2.37 9.97
C VAL A 365 -3.78 1.95 10.96
N ALA A 366 -4.27 0.71 10.85
CA ALA A 366 -5.31 0.19 11.75
C ALA A 366 -4.86 0.14 13.23
N ALA A 367 -3.57 -0.07 13.48
CA ALA A 367 -3.01 -0.06 14.84
C ALA A 367 -2.76 1.36 15.37
N ILE A 368 -2.24 2.28 14.55
CA ILE A 368 -1.68 3.54 15.02
C ILE A 368 -2.63 4.74 14.80
N ALA A 369 -3.49 4.71 13.77
CA ALA A 369 -4.38 5.83 13.52
C ALA A 369 -5.42 6.05 14.63
N PRO A 370 -6.07 5.02 15.21
CA PRO A 370 -6.94 5.20 16.37
C PRO A 370 -6.21 5.83 17.57
N MET A 371 -4.96 5.40 17.82
CA MET A 371 -4.12 6.00 18.85
C MET A 371 -3.83 7.49 18.55
N GLY A 372 -3.51 7.82 17.30
CA GLY A 372 -3.30 9.21 16.89
C GLY A 372 -4.53 10.09 17.20
N VAL A 373 -5.72 9.63 16.82
CA VAL A 373 -6.99 10.30 17.14
C VAL A 373 -7.18 10.43 18.66
N ALA A 374 -6.96 9.35 19.38
CA ALA A 374 -7.10 9.32 20.85
C ALA A 374 -6.15 10.30 21.57
N LEU A 375 -4.93 10.43 21.09
CA LEU A 375 -3.93 11.37 21.61
C LEU A 375 -4.15 12.82 21.16
N GLY A 376 -5.15 13.11 20.32
CA GLY A 376 -5.44 14.45 19.84
C GLY A 376 -4.51 14.92 18.73
N VAL A 377 -3.88 14.01 17.98
CA VAL A 377 -3.17 14.38 16.75
C VAL A 377 -4.16 15.01 15.78
N ASP A 378 -3.83 16.18 15.26
CA ASP A 378 -4.67 16.82 14.24
C ASP A 378 -4.86 15.88 13.06
N PRO A 379 -6.10 15.54 12.65
CA PRO A 379 -6.38 14.69 11.50
C PRO A 379 -5.65 15.13 10.22
N LYS A 380 -5.46 16.43 10.03
CA LYS A 380 -4.71 16.98 8.91
C LYS A 380 -3.24 16.54 8.95
N MET A 381 -2.62 16.50 10.14
CA MET A 381 -1.25 16.00 10.30
C MET A 381 -1.15 14.49 10.07
N MET A 382 -2.19 13.73 10.41
CA MET A 382 -2.23 12.31 10.10
C MET A 382 -2.28 12.07 8.59
N VAL A 383 -3.03 12.88 7.86
CA VAL A 383 -3.04 12.89 6.37
C VAL A 383 -1.69 13.34 5.81
N ALA A 384 -1.11 14.42 6.33
CA ALA A 384 0.19 14.93 5.90
C ALA A 384 1.29 13.87 5.94
N PHE A 385 1.30 13.07 7.00
CA PHE A 385 2.31 12.05 7.25
C PHE A 385 1.90 10.63 6.82
N PHE A 386 0.86 10.50 6.01
CA PHE A 386 0.37 9.19 5.59
C PHE A 386 1.42 8.37 4.82
N SER A 387 2.35 9.02 4.09
CA SER A 387 3.47 8.36 3.42
C SER A 387 4.36 7.57 4.39
N ALA A 388 4.39 7.91 5.68
CA ALA A 388 5.13 7.18 6.70
C ALA A 388 4.55 5.78 7.01
N SER A 389 3.36 5.45 6.50
CA SER A 389 2.82 4.07 6.59
C SER A 389 3.65 3.04 5.80
N TYR A 390 4.58 3.47 4.95
CA TYR A 390 5.51 2.62 4.23
C TYR A 390 6.91 2.66 4.85
N GLY A 391 7.18 1.86 5.85
CA GLY A 391 8.50 1.71 6.50
C GLY A 391 9.11 0.32 6.38
N TYR A 392 8.37 -0.66 5.84
CA TYR A 392 8.81 -2.04 5.85
C TYR A 392 9.95 -2.38 4.87
N PHE A 393 10.36 -1.44 4.02
CA PHE A 393 11.58 -1.55 3.22
C PHE A 393 12.88 -1.45 4.05
N ILE A 394 12.86 -0.92 5.30
CA ILE A 394 14.08 -0.78 6.13
C ILE A 394 14.85 -2.09 6.26
N LEU A 395 14.15 -3.20 6.40
CA LEU A 395 14.74 -4.52 6.26
C LEU A 395 14.16 -5.17 5.00
N PRO A 396 14.98 -5.68 4.08
CA PRO A 396 14.53 -6.19 2.79
C PRO A 396 13.91 -7.59 2.93
N THR A 397 12.87 -7.70 3.74
CA THR A 397 12.13 -8.93 4.02
C THR A 397 10.76 -8.96 3.35
N TYR A 398 10.37 -7.86 2.71
CA TYR A 398 9.09 -7.78 2.04
C TYR A 398 9.13 -8.51 0.69
N PRO A 399 8.08 -9.24 0.32
CA PRO A 399 8.08 -10.09 -0.87
C PRO A 399 8.44 -9.36 -2.18
N SER A 400 8.02 -8.08 -2.37
CA SER A 400 8.37 -7.33 -3.57
C SER A 400 9.87 -7.03 -3.68
N ASP A 401 10.53 -6.78 -2.54
CA ASP A 401 11.96 -6.49 -2.54
C ASP A 401 12.76 -7.77 -2.85
N LEU A 402 12.37 -8.90 -2.25
CA LEU A 402 12.99 -10.20 -2.52
C LEU A 402 12.77 -10.64 -3.96
N ALA A 403 11.56 -10.46 -4.50
CA ALA A 403 11.28 -10.73 -5.90
C ALA A 403 12.09 -9.84 -6.84
N CYS A 404 12.22 -8.55 -6.52
CA CYS A 404 13.04 -7.60 -7.26
C CYS A 404 14.49 -8.09 -7.38
N ILE A 405 15.07 -8.57 -6.27
CA ILE A 405 16.41 -9.16 -6.26
C ILE A 405 16.45 -10.42 -7.14
N GLY A 406 15.44 -11.28 -7.05
CA GLY A 406 15.37 -12.53 -7.81
C GLY A 406 15.20 -12.32 -9.32
N PHE A 407 14.54 -11.25 -9.74
CA PHE A 407 14.38 -10.91 -11.17
C PHE A 407 15.60 -10.19 -11.75
N ASP A 408 16.46 -9.61 -10.93
CA ASP A 408 17.71 -8.97 -11.40
C ASP A 408 18.81 -10.01 -11.65
N ARG A 409 18.83 -10.59 -12.84
CA ARG A 409 19.84 -11.58 -13.26
C ARG A 409 21.26 -11.03 -13.28
N SER A 410 21.42 -9.70 -13.35
CA SER A 410 22.75 -9.05 -13.30
C SER A 410 23.35 -9.10 -11.89
N GLY A 411 22.51 -9.27 -10.85
CA GLY A 411 22.90 -9.25 -9.45
C GLY A 411 23.27 -7.87 -8.93
N THR A 412 22.86 -6.80 -9.64
CA THR A 412 23.11 -5.42 -9.19
C THR A 412 22.15 -4.99 -8.08
N THR A 413 20.91 -5.48 -8.13
CA THR A 413 19.94 -5.32 -7.03
C THR A 413 20.20 -6.38 -5.98
N ARG A 414 20.63 -5.97 -4.80
CA ARG A 414 21.14 -6.92 -3.80
C ARG A 414 20.96 -6.45 -2.35
N ILE A 415 21.14 -7.40 -1.45
CA ILE A 415 21.42 -7.16 -0.03
C ILE A 415 22.96 -7.16 0.10
N GLY A 416 23.53 -6.07 0.63
CA GLY A 416 24.97 -5.96 0.86
C GLY A 416 25.45 -6.77 2.08
N LYS A 417 26.69 -6.53 2.52
CA LYS A 417 27.29 -7.24 3.67
C LYS A 417 26.49 -7.12 4.96
N PHE A 418 25.81 -5.99 5.17
CA PHE A 418 24.95 -5.75 6.31
C PHE A 418 23.51 -5.67 5.84
N ILE A 419 22.57 -6.16 6.63
CA ILE A 419 21.14 -6.26 6.29
C ILE A 419 20.51 -4.90 5.94
N ILE A 420 21.04 -3.81 6.51
CA ILE A 420 20.61 -2.44 6.20
C ILE A 420 21.31 -1.82 4.97
N ASN A 421 22.32 -2.49 4.40
CA ASN A 421 22.99 -2.04 3.17
C ASN A 421 22.41 -2.78 1.96
N HIS A 422 21.20 -2.48 1.62
CA HIS A 422 20.49 -3.09 0.49
C HIS A 422 19.97 -2.03 -0.49
N SER A 423 19.56 -2.51 -1.66
CA SER A 423 19.18 -1.63 -2.77
C SER A 423 17.95 -0.76 -2.51
N PHE A 424 17.12 -1.08 -1.53
CA PHE A 424 15.85 -0.37 -1.27
C PHE A 424 15.93 0.70 -0.18
N ILE A 425 16.98 0.68 0.69
CA ILE A 425 17.03 1.55 1.87
C ILE A 425 16.99 3.03 1.49
N MET A 426 17.89 3.46 0.62
CA MET A 426 17.98 4.87 0.26
C MET A 426 16.80 5.37 -0.58
N PRO A 427 16.37 4.66 -1.65
CA PRO A 427 15.17 5.07 -2.37
C PRO A 427 13.93 5.12 -1.49
N GLY A 428 13.76 4.17 -0.58
CA GLY A 428 12.65 4.13 0.36
C GLY A 428 12.66 5.30 1.33
N LEU A 429 13.80 5.58 1.98
CA LEU A 429 13.94 6.72 2.89
C LEU A 429 13.70 8.05 2.18
N ILE A 430 14.34 8.25 1.02
CA ILE A 430 14.17 9.47 0.23
C ILE A 430 12.70 9.65 -0.18
N GLY A 431 12.07 8.59 -0.68
CA GLY A 431 10.67 8.62 -1.11
C GLY A 431 9.71 8.95 0.04
N VAL A 432 9.85 8.27 1.17
CA VAL A 432 8.97 8.50 2.34
C VAL A 432 9.19 9.88 2.95
N VAL A 433 10.45 10.32 3.13
CA VAL A 433 10.75 11.65 3.68
C VAL A 433 10.23 12.75 2.76
N ALA A 434 10.52 12.66 1.45
CA ALA A 434 10.02 13.63 0.47
C ALA A 434 8.47 13.62 0.41
N GLY A 435 7.85 12.44 0.49
CA GLY A 435 6.40 12.31 0.57
C GLY A 435 5.81 12.97 1.82
N CYS A 436 6.38 12.73 3.00
CA CYS A 436 5.96 13.38 4.25
C CYS A 436 6.14 14.91 4.23
N MET A 437 7.26 15.37 3.70
CA MET A 437 7.52 16.81 3.56
C MET A 437 6.51 17.48 2.62
N THR A 438 6.28 16.85 1.47
CA THR A 438 5.29 17.34 0.50
C THR A 438 3.89 17.31 1.10
N GLY A 439 3.49 16.22 1.75
CA GLY A 439 2.21 16.12 2.43
C GLY A 439 2.00 17.19 3.48
N TYR A 440 3.03 17.46 4.28
CA TYR A 440 3.00 18.53 5.28
C TYR A 440 2.82 19.94 4.68
N LEU A 441 3.52 20.22 3.58
CA LEU A 441 3.38 21.48 2.86
C LEU A 441 1.98 21.64 2.24
N LEU A 442 1.49 20.58 1.58
CA LEU A 442 0.18 20.59 0.94
C LEU A 442 -0.96 20.74 1.94
N VAL A 443 -0.88 20.11 3.10
CA VAL A 443 -1.89 20.27 4.16
C VAL A 443 -1.96 21.72 4.64
N LYS A 444 -0.81 22.38 4.78
CA LYS A 444 -0.79 23.81 5.17
C LYS A 444 -1.39 24.75 4.13
N ILE A 445 -1.37 24.36 2.85
CA ILE A 445 -1.86 25.19 1.74
C ILE A 445 -3.33 24.90 1.43
N LEU A 446 -3.75 23.62 1.48
CA LEU A 446 -5.02 23.16 0.95
C LEU A 446 -6.09 22.87 2.02
N MET A 447 -5.67 22.64 3.27
CA MET A 447 -6.55 22.25 4.38
C MET A 447 -6.45 23.19 5.58
#